data_d0a9fa8497378cb1ab91bcf3952e702f
#
_entry.id   d0a9fa8497378cb1ab91bcf3952e702f
#
_cell.length_a   1.000
_cell.length_b   1.000
_cell.length_c   1.000
_cell.angle_alpha   90.00
_cell.angle_beta   90.00
_cell.angle_gamma   90.00
#
_symmetry.space_group_name_H-M   'P 1'
#
loop_
_entity.id
_entity.type
_entity.pdbx_description
1 polymer ?
#
loop_
_entity_poly.entity_id
_entity_poly.type
_entity_poly.pdbx_seq_one_letter_code
_entity_poly.pdbx_strand_id
1 'polypeptide(L)'
;MARYVTTRPKAEIDISKIVTVHNDEYGPDFAFEGERHDFWEMVYVDKGSVEITRDGESVALKQGQMIFHKPNEFHTIRSLESSPNFFVISFVSPSPAMARFERMVIELSRAQKNLLGEIIGEAERCYFIPKNTPDLRRLVRRPDAPLGSEQLIKIYLEQLLIFILRSEGESESAHQPEPMSEELPLVAAIKDYLEARAHENVSITDVCLAFGYGKSYLSRIFRAHTGDSICAYATARKIARAKHLIRHGEYNFAEISAMLSFDNPQYFSRVFRRETGMTPTEYKNKARG
;
A
#
# COMPACT_ATOMS: atom_id res chain seq x y z
N MET A 1 -24.13 -13.53 40.54
CA MET A 1 -23.43 -13.47 39.27
C MET A 1 -23.71 -12.16 38.58
N ALA A 2 -22.70 -11.38 38.21
CA ALA A 2 -22.90 -10.15 37.43
C ALA A 2 -23.50 -10.48 36.05
N ARG A 3 -24.58 -9.82 35.68
CA ARG A 3 -25.25 -10.00 34.40
C ARG A 3 -24.61 -9.06 33.37
N TYR A 4 -23.89 -9.58 32.41
CA TYR A 4 -23.33 -8.78 31.30
C TYR A 4 -24.46 -8.34 30.36
N VAL A 5 -24.41 -7.07 29.97
CA VAL A 5 -25.30 -6.52 28.93
C VAL A 5 -24.51 -6.49 27.60
N THR A 6 -25.05 -7.12 26.59
CA THR A 6 -24.43 -7.16 25.26
C THR A 6 -25.00 -6.05 24.39
N THR A 7 -24.15 -5.44 23.56
CA THR A 7 -24.53 -4.44 22.54
C THR A 7 -24.27 -5.00 21.16
N ARG A 8 -25.26 -4.93 20.26
CA ARG A 8 -25.11 -5.26 18.85
C ARG A 8 -24.63 -4.01 18.10
N PRO A 9 -23.43 -4.04 17.48
CA PRO A 9 -22.98 -2.91 16.66
C PRO A 9 -23.96 -2.65 15.50
N LYS A 10 -24.15 -1.37 15.18
CA LYS A 10 -24.90 -0.96 14.00
C LYS A 10 -23.99 -1.03 12.77
N ALA A 11 -24.40 -1.72 11.72
CA ALA A 11 -23.73 -1.70 10.43
C ALA A 11 -24.26 -0.51 9.61
N GLU A 12 -23.38 0.44 9.30
CA GLU A 12 -23.74 1.58 8.43
C GLU A 12 -23.51 1.23 6.94
N ILE A 13 -22.45 0.48 6.65
CA ILE A 13 -22.14 -0.06 5.32
C ILE A 13 -22.06 -1.58 5.45
N ASP A 14 -22.73 -2.28 4.55
CA ASP A 14 -22.62 -3.72 4.36
C ASP A 14 -22.39 -4.04 2.89
N ILE A 15 -21.29 -4.69 2.58
CA ILE A 15 -20.96 -5.20 1.26
C ILE A 15 -21.45 -6.65 1.16
N SER A 16 -22.53 -6.87 0.44
CA SER A 16 -23.13 -8.21 0.34
C SER A 16 -22.45 -9.09 -0.70
N LYS A 17 -21.87 -8.50 -1.76
CA LYS A 17 -21.14 -9.21 -2.82
C LYS A 17 -20.02 -8.35 -3.39
N ILE A 18 -18.90 -8.97 -3.76
CA ILE A 18 -17.86 -8.39 -4.61
C ILE A 18 -18.09 -8.94 -6.01
N VAL A 19 -18.10 -8.05 -7.01
CA VAL A 19 -18.36 -8.42 -8.42
C VAL A 19 -17.05 -8.52 -9.16
N THR A 20 -16.26 -7.43 -9.20
CA THR A 20 -14.94 -7.39 -9.81
C THR A 20 -13.97 -6.56 -8.97
N VAL A 21 -12.69 -6.88 -9.07
CA VAL A 21 -11.57 -6.05 -8.60
C VAL A 21 -10.50 -6.15 -9.66
N HIS A 22 -10.13 -5.05 -10.28
CA HIS A 22 -9.03 -5.05 -11.24
C HIS A 22 -8.27 -3.72 -11.24
N ASN A 23 -7.07 -3.77 -11.79
CA ASN A 23 -6.13 -2.66 -11.90
C ASN A 23 -5.39 -2.82 -13.20
N ASP A 24 -5.56 -1.85 -14.09
CA ASP A 24 -4.98 -1.90 -15.42
C ASP A 24 -4.32 -0.58 -15.80
N GLU A 25 -3.21 -0.69 -16.54
CA GLU A 25 -2.56 0.44 -17.19
C GLU A 25 -2.98 0.46 -18.66
N TYR A 26 -3.60 1.55 -19.07
CA TYR A 26 -4.13 1.71 -20.42
C TYR A 26 -3.29 2.67 -21.26
N GLY A 27 -3.40 2.55 -22.58
CA GLY A 27 -2.73 3.46 -23.53
C GLY A 27 -3.37 4.86 -23.55
N PRO A 28 -2.70 5.85 -24.18
CA PRO A 28 -3.21 7.21 -24.25
C PRO A 28 -4.52 7.34 -25.06
N ASP A 29 -4.75 6.41 -25.98
CA ASP A 29 -5.96 6.37 -26.83
C ASP A 29 -7.06 5.46 -26.27
N PHE A 30 -6.96 5.04 -25.00
CA PHE A 30 -7.96 4.17 -24.41
C PHE A 30 -9.30 4.86 -24.30
N ALA A 31 -10.35 4.17 -24.78
CA ALA A 31 -11.73 4.55 -24.61
C ALA A 31 -12.57 3.28 -24.40
N PHE A 32 -13.32 3.28 -23.31
CA PHE A 32 -14.35 2.28 -23.03
C PHE A 32 -15.71 2.85 -23.44
N GLU A 33 -16.41 2.15 -24.32
CA GLU A 33 -17.67 2.64 -24.92
C GLU A 33 -18.80 2.75 -23.92
N GLY A 34 -18.67 2.11 -22.77
CA GLY A 34 -19.57 2.24 -21.64
C GLY A 34 -20.44 1.03 -21.37
N GLU A 35 -20.97 1.01 -20.17
CA GLU A 35 -21.87 -0.04 -19.69
C GLU A 35 -22.90 0.51 -18.69
N ARG A 36 -23.87 -0.35 -18.36
CA ARG A 36 -24.85 -0.13 -17.31
C ARG A 36 -25.07 -1.45 -16.58
N HIS A 37 -24.97 -1.42 -15.26
CA HIS A 37 -25.12 -2.60 -14.40
C HIS A 37 -25.89 -2.26 -13.12
N ASP A 38 -26.37 -3.27 -12.39
CA ASP A 38 -27.23 -3.15 -11.21
C ASP A 38 -26.48 -3.16 -9.87
N PHE A 39 -25.17 -2.84 -9.88
CA PHE A 39 -24.31 -2.80 -8.70
C PHE A 39 -23.53 -1.47 -8.66
N TRP A 40 -22.90 -1.21 -7.51
CA TRP A 40 -21.99 -0.08 -7.32
C TRP A 40 -20.63 -0.38 -7.92
N GLU A 41 -20.02 0.64 -8.51
CA GLU A 41 -18.67 0.58 -8.98
C GLU A 41 -17.90 1.81 -8.49
N MET A 42 -16.67 1.61 -8.04
CA MET A 42 -15.77 2.71 -7.75
C MET A 42 -14.56 2.67 -8.67
N VAL A 43 -14.18 3.84 -9.18
CA VAL A 43 -13.00 4.05 -10.03
C VAL A 43 -12.06 5.00 -9.32
N TYR A 44 -10.80 4.59 -9.11
CA TYR A 44 -9.74 5.41 -8.53
C TYR A 44 -8.59 5.57 -9.53
N VAL A 45 -8.16 6.80 -9.80
CA VAL A 45 -7.04 7.10 -10.71
C VAL A 45 -5.74 7.09 -9.94
N ASP A 46 -4.89 6.08 -10.18
CA ASP A 46 -3.57 5.95 -9.55
C ASP A 46 -2.49 6.76 -10.28
N LYS A 47 -2.61 6.88 -11.62
CA LYS A 47 -1.68 7.63 -12.46
C LYS A 47 -2.41 8.26 -13.64
N GLY A 48 -1.98 9.46 -14.05
CA GLY A 48 -2.54 10.14 -15.21
C GLY A 48 -3.90 10.79 -14.96
N SER A 49 -4.72 10.85 -15.99
CA SER A 49 -6.06 11.45 -15.95
C SER A 49 -7.00 10.76 -16.93
N VAL A 50 -8.27 10.70 -16.53
CA VAL A 50 -9.36 10.13 -17.34
C VAL A 50 -10.56 11.07 -17.37
N GLU A 51 -11.33 10.99 -18.43
CA GLU A 51 -12.67 11.56 -18.46
C GLU A 51 -13.68 10.42 -18.26
N ILE A 52 -14.59 10.63 -17.35
CA ILE A 52 -15.73 9.74 -17.10
C ILE A 52 -17.00 10.48 -17.50
N THR A 53 -17.81 9.84 -18.33
CA THR A 53 -19.16 10.34 -18.65
C THR A 53 -20.18 9.44 -17.96
N ARG A 54 -21.15 10.01 -17.25
CA ARG A 54 -22.23 9.32 -16.56
C ARG A 54 -23.56 9.99 -16.86
N ASP A 55 -24.50 9.22 -17.41
CA ASP A 55 -25.81 9.68 -17.86
C ASP A 55 -25.73 11.01 -18.67
N GLY A 56 -24.68 11.20 -19.47
CA GLY A 56 -24.45 12.37 -20.33
C GLY A 56 -23.67 13.52 -19.70
N GLU A 57 -23.33 13.47 -18.43
CA GLU A 57 -22.47 14.44 -17.75
C GLU A 57 -21.04 13.95 -17.70
N SER A 58 -20.07 14.75 -18.17
CA SER A 58 -18.65 14.41 -18.16
C SER A 58 -17.91 15.06 -17.00
N VAL A 59 -17.02 14.31 -16.38
CA VAL A 59 -16.12 14.77 -15.32
C VAL A 59 -14.70 14.27 -15.56
N ALA A 60 -13.72 15.17 -15.45
CA ALA A 60 -12.31 14.78 -15.50
C ALA A 60 -11.83 14.37 -14.11
N LEU A 61 -11.21 13.19 -14.01
CA LEU A 61 -10.54 12.71 -12.83
C LEU A 61 -9.03 12.75 -13.03
N LYS A 62 -8.31 13.19 -12.00
CA LYS A 62 -6.84 13.23 -11.94
C LYS A 62 -6.32 12.20 -10.96
N GLN A 63 -5.02 11.96 -11.02
CA GLN A 63 -4.32 11.12 -10.06
C GLN A 63 -4.70 11.46 -8.61
N GLY A 64 -5.05 10.45 -7.83
CA GLY A 64 -5.46 10.58 -6.44
C GLY A 64 -6.96 10.73 -6.23
N GLN A 65 -7.74 10.91 -7.29
CA GLN A 65 -9.17 11.08 -7.23
C GLN A 65 -9.94 9.78 -7.47
N MET A 66 -11.11 9.69 -6.88
CA MET A 66 -12.04 8.57 -6.94
C MET A 66 -13.44 9.05 -7.25
N ILE A 67 -14.20 8.23 -7.97
CA ILE A 67 -15.62 8.42 -8.26
C ILE A 67 -16.39 7.12 -8.01
N PHE A 68 -17.70 7.23 -7.82
CA PHE A 68 -18.61 6.09 -7.71
C PHE A 68 -19.67 6.16 -8.79
N HIS A 69 -19.96 5.01 -9.41
CA HIS A 69 -21.08 4.75 -10.27
C HIS A 69 -22.14 4.00 -9.47
N LYS A 70 -23.35 4.57 -9.44
CA LYS A 70 -24.50 3.93 -8.78
C LYS A 70 -25.13 2.85 -9.65
N PRO A 71 -25.89 1.93 -9.07
CA PRO A 71 -26.67 0.96 -9.85
C PRO A 71 -27.51 1.62 -10.94
N ASN A 72 -27.48 1.04 -12.15
CA ASN A 72 -28.21 1.49 -13.33
C ASN A 72 -27.80 2.86 -13.91
N GLU A 73 -26.67 3.42 -13.52
CA GLU A 73 -26.03 4.58 -14.16
C GLU A 73 -25.26 4.13 -15.42
N PHE A 74 -25.53 4.73 -16.58
CA PHE A 74 -24.70 4.50 -17.77
C PHE A 74 -23.40 5.31 -17.64
N HIS A 75 -22.26 4.67 -17.81
CA HIS A 75 -20.97 5.35 -17.70
C HIS A 75 -19.97 4.86 -18.73
N THR A 76 -19.08 5.78 -19.14
CA THR A 76 -17.95 5.55 -20.03
C THR A 76 -16.66 6.06 -19.35
N ILE A 77 -15.50 5.58 -19.80
CA ILE A 77 -14.21 6.08 -19.36
C ILE A 77 -13.25 6.19 -20.54
N ARG A 78 -12.53 7.30 -20.65
CA ARG A 78 -11.49 7.49 -21.67
C ARG A 78 -10.25 8.17 -21.09
N SER A 79 -9.09 7.87 -21.66
CA SER A 79 -7.85 8.59 -21.38
C SER A 79 -7.95 10.05 -21.84
N LEU A 80 -7.35 10.99 -21.09
CA LEU A 80 -7.28 12.38 -21.50
C LEU A 80 -5.95 12.71 -22.21
N GLU A 81 -4.83 12.67 -21.53
CA GLU A 81 -3.57 13.16 -22.09
C GLU A 81 -2.39 12.19 -21.89
N SER A 82 -2.58 11.10 -21.17
CA SER A 82 -1.51 10.18 -20.78
C SER A 82 -2.01 8.75 -20.70
N SER A 83 -1.10 7.80 -20.59
CA SER A 83 -1.43 6.43 -20.26
C SER A 83 -1.87 6.35 -18.80
N PRO A 84 -3.18 6.29 -18.50
CA PRO A 84 -3.67 6.23 -17.14
C PRO A 84 -3.53 4.84 -16.55
N ASN A 85 -3.36 4.80 -15.24
CA ASN A 85 -3.58 3.61 -14.42
C ASN A 85 -4.73 3.90 -13.47
N PHE A 86 -5.73 3.02 -13.44
CA PHE A 86 -6.84 3.16 -12.51
C PHE A 86 -7.32 1.81 -11.99
N PHE A 87 -7.84 1.85 -10.77
CA PHE A 87 -8.44 0.70 -10.10
C PHE A 87 -9.95 0.76 -10.23
N VAL A 88 -10.55 -0.39 -10.50
CA VAL A 88 -11.98 -0.57 -10.51
C VAL A 88 -12.38 -1.65 -9.51
N ILE A 89 -13.32 -1.32 -8.63
CA ILE A 89 -13.91 -2.27 -7.69
C ILE A 89 -15.42 -2.19 -7.79
N SER A 90 -16.04 -3.29 -8.20
CA SER A 90 -17.48 -3.40 -8.37
C SER A 90 -18.07 -4.28 -7.27
N PHE A 91 -19.15 -3.83 -6.63
CA PHE A 91 -19.72 -4.51 -5.46
C PHE A 91 -21.21 -4.23 -5.29
N VAL A 92 -21.88 -5.10 -4.56
CA VAL A 92 -23.29 -4.93 -4.19
C VAL A 92 -23.39 -4.51 -2.73
N SER A 93 -24.06 -3.39 -2.47
CA SER A 93 -24.37 -2.92 -1.13
C SER A 93 -25.84 -2.48 -1.04
N PRO A 94 -26.61 -3.04 -0.09
CA PRO A 94 -28.01 -2.61 0.15
C PRO A 94 -28.08 -1.42 1.12
N SER A 95 -26.95 -0.91 1.59
CA SER A 95 -26.88 0.11 2.65
C SER A 95 -27.40 1.47 2.15
N PRO A 96 -28.38 2.10 2.82
CA PRO A 96 -28.88 3.43 2.44
C PRO A 96 -27.79 4.51 2.43
N ALA A 97 -26.74 4.35 3.24
CA ALA A 97 -25.61 5.28 3.30
C ALA A 97 -24.85 5.38 1.97
N MET A 98 -24.98 4.39 1.07
CA MET A 98 -24.38 4.43 -0.26
C MET A 98 -24.88 5.57 -1.14
N ALA A 99 -26.10 6.06 -0.92
CA ALA A 99 -26.64 7.21 -1.65
C ALA A 99 -25.78 8.49 -1.50
N ARG A 100 -25.00 8.59 -0.45
CA ARG A 100 -24.08 9.71 -0.20
C ARG A 100 -22.89 9.74 -1.17
N PHE A 101 -22.58 8.62 -1.81
CA PHE A 101 -21.49 8.53 -2.80
C PHE A 101 -21.93 8.93 -4.22
N GLU A 102 -23.22 9.16 -4.44
CA GLU A 102 -23.71 9.58 -5.75
C GLU A 102 -23.10 10.93 -6.14
N ARG A 103 -22.55 11.00 -7.36
CA ARG A 103 -21.94 12.22 -7.94
C ARG A 103 -20.73 12.80 -7.20
N MET A 104 -20.20 12.10 -6.20
CA MET A 104 -19.00 12.56 -5.51
C MET A 104 -17.74 12.36 -6.35
N VAL A 105 -16.86 13.37 -6.33
CA VAL A 105 -15.46 13.24 -6.72
C VAL A 105 -14.64 13.45 -5.45
N ILE A 106 -13.88 12.44 -5.06
CA ILE A 106 -13.20 12.38 -3.77
C ILE A 106 -11.70 12.33 -4.01
N GLU A 107 -10.97 13.20 -3.37
CA GLU A 107 -9.52 13.07 -3.26
C GLU A 107 -9.19 12.20 -2.03
N LEU A 108 -8.64 11.03 -2.27
CA LEU A 108 -8.34 10.09 -1.19
C LEU A 108 -7.18 10.60 -0.34
N SER A 109 -7.42 10.63 0.97
CA SER A 109 -6.38 10.76 1.97
C SER A 109 -5.41 9.58 1.89
N ARG A 110 -4.25 9.73 2.53
CA ARG A 110 -3.24 8.70 2.57
C ARG A 110 -3.72 7.41 3.24
N ALA A 111 -4.44 7.51 4.36
CA ALA A 111 -5.01 6.35 5.05
C ALA A 111 -5.98 5.58 4.14
N GLN A 112 -6.80 6.30 3.38
CA GLN A 112 -7.74 5.72 2.41
C GLN A 112 -7.01 5.05 1.23
N LYS A 113 -5.92 5.65 0.72
CA LYS A 113 -5.06 5.03 -0.32
C LYS A 113 -4.38 3.75 0.17
N ASN A 114 -3.96 3.71 1.44
CA ASN A 114 -3.41 2.49 2.02
C ASN A 114 -4.44 1.36 2.08
N LEU A 115 -5.68 1.65 2.52
CA LEU A 115 -6.76 0.66 2.52
C LEU A 115 -7.08 0.15 1.11
N LEU A 116 -7.09 1.04 0.12
CA LEU A 116 -7.25 0.64 -1.28
C LEU A 116 -6.14 -0.32 -1.71
N GLY A 117 -4.89 -0.04 -1.34
CA GLY A 117 -3.75 -0.93 -1.58
C GLY A 117 -3.90 -2.31 -0.92
N GLU A 118 -4.43 -2.37 0.31
CA GLU A 118 -4.72 -3.65 0.99
C GLU A 118 -5.83 -4.44 0.27
N ILE A 119 -6.89 -3.77 -0.19
CA ILE A 119 -7.97 -4.41 -0.98
C ILE A 119 -7.38 -5.05 -2.24
N ILE A 120 -6.58 -4.30 -3.00
CA ILE A 120 -5.98 -4.79 -4.26
C ILE A 120 -5.03 -5.95 -3.98
N GLY A 121 -4.13 -5.79 -3.00
CA GLY A 121 -3.16 -6.84 -2.63
C GLY A 121 -3.85 -8.12 -2.16
N GLU A 122 -4.95 -8.02 -1.42
CA GLU A 122 -5.71 -9.18 -0.98
C GLU A 122 -6.47 -9.83 -2.13
N ALA A 123 -7.02 -9.00 -3.06
CA ALA A 123 -7.70 -9.50 -4.25
C ALA A 123 -6.73 -10.27 -5.18
N GLU A 124 -5.51 -9.78 -5.39
CA GLU A 124 -4.47 -10.46 -6.17
C GLU A 124 -4.04 -11.80 -5.56
N ARG A 125 -4.02 -11.90 -4.23
CA ARG A 125 -3.77 -13.16 -3.52
C ARG A 125 -4.94 -14.14 -3.64
N CYS A 126 -6.16 -13.61 -3.67
CA CYS A 126 -7.39 -14.41 -3.65
C CYS A 126 -7.83 -14.86 -5.05
N TYR A 127 -7.68 -14.02 -6.05
CA TYR A 127 -8.25 -14.23 -7.38
C TYR A 127 -7.21 -14.23 -8.50
N PHE A 128 -7.54 -14.90 -9.60
CA PHE A 128 -6.88 -14.70 -10.87
C PHE A 128 -7.43 -13.42 -11.51
N ILE A 129 -6.64 -12.36 -11.50
CA ILE A 129 -7.01 -11.07 -12.09
C ILE A 129 -6.24 -10.93 -13.41
N PRO A 130 -6.91 -11.04 -14.56
CA PRO A 130 -6.26 -10.84 -15.86
C PRO A 130 -5.94 -9.35 -16.01
N LYS A 131 -4.83 -9.03 -16.65
CA LYS A 131 -4.45 -7.63 -16.97
C LYS A 131 -5.09 -7.17 -18.28
N ASN A 132 -5.34 -5.88 -18.39
CA ASN A 132 -5.88 -5.22 -19.58
C ASN A 132 -7.22 -5.84 -20.04
N THR A 133 -8.10 -6.10 -19.08
CA THR A 133 -9.42 -6.70 -19.33
C THR A 133 -10.48 -5.76 -18.76
N PRO A 134 -10.82 -4.67 -19.46
CA PRO A 134 -11.77 -3.66 -18.96
C PRO A 134 -13.19 -4.21 -18.78
N ASP A 135 -13.53 -5.30 -19.46
CA ASP A 135 -14.83 -5.99 -19.39
C ASP A 135 -14.80 -7.24 -18.50
N LEU A 136 -13.95 -7.26 -17.44
CA LEU A 136 -13.92 -8.36 -16.50
C LEU A 136 -15.28 -8.58 -15.84
N ARG A 137 -15.88 -9.77 -16.07
CA ARG A 137 -17.25 -10.06 -15.64
C ARG A 137 -17.37 -10.99 -14.44
N ARG A 138 -16.27 -11.61 -14.01
CA ARG A 138 -16.24 -12.49 -12.84
C ARG A 138 -14.85 -12.63 -12.26
N LEU A 139 -14.79 -12.81 -10.95
CA LEU A 139 -13.59 -13.22 -10.26
C LEU A 139 -13.48 -14.76 -10.23
N VAL A 140 -12.29 -15.27 -10.48
CA VAL A 140 -11.98 -16.70 -10.38
C VAL A 140 -11.04 -16.89 -9.20
N ARG A 141 -11.52 -17.56 -8.14
CA ARG A 141 -10.77 -17.78 -6.92
C ARG A 141 -9.57 -18.71 -7.18
N ARG A 142 -8.42 -18.36 -6.63
CA ARG A 142 -7.22 -19.22 -6.66
C ARG A 142 -7.40 -20.43 -5.76
N PRO A 143 -6.92 -21.62 -6.14
CA PRO A 143 -6.97 -22.81 -5.28
C PRO A 143 -6.18 -22.65 -3.98
N ASP A 144 -5.11 -21.86 -4.02
CA ASP A 144 -4.18 -21.54 -2.93
C ASP A 144 -4.49 -20.22 -2.22
N ALA A 145 -5.68 -19.65 -2.46
CA ALA A 145 -6.09 -18.40 -1.81
C ALA A 145 -6.02 -18.50 -0.29
N PRO A 146 -5.39 -17.54 0.41
CA PRO A 146 -5.26 -17.57 1.86
C PRO A 146 -6.62 -17.60 2.57
N LEU A 147 -6.63 -18.17 3.78
CA LEU A 147 -7.84 -18.21 4.59
C LEU A 147 -8.31 -16.78 4.91
N GLY A 148 -9.59 -16.52 4.67
CA GLY A 148 -10.24 -15.26 5.02
C GLY A 148 -10.00 -14.11 4.03
N SER A 149 -9.30 -14.30 2.90
CA SER A 149 -9.01 -13.26 1.91
C SER A 149 -10.27 -12.53 1.44
N GLU A 150 -11.32 -13.23 1.07
CA GLU A 150 -12.60 -12.62 0.64
C GLU A 150 -13.22 -11.77 1.75
N GLN A 151 -13.12 -12.23 2.98
CA GLN A 151 -13.62 -11.48 4.14
C GLN A 151 -12.76 -10.22 4.40
N LEU A 152 -11.45 -10.31 4.24
CA LEU A 152 -10.56 -9.15 4.38
C LEU A 152 -10.85 -8.09 3.31
N ILE A 153 -11.04 -8.49 2.06
CA ILE A 153 -11.45 -7.57 0.98
C ILE A 153 -12.73 -6.82 1.38
N LYS A 154 -13.76 -7.55 1.85
CA LYS A 154 -15.01 -6.95 2.34
C LYS A 154 -14.78 -5.98 3.48
N ILE A 155 -14.03 -6.37 4.51
CA ILE A 155 -13.76 -5.55 5.70
C ILE A 155 -13.01 -4.27 5.32
N TYR A 156 -11.96 -4.36 4.50
CA TYR A 156 -11.20 -3.20 4.06
C TYR A 156 -12.03 -2.26 3.19
N LEU A 157 -12.90 -2.80 2.32
CA LEU A 157 -13.81 -2.00 1.50
C LEU A 157 -14.83 -1.26 2.37
N GLU A 158 -15.48 -1.93 3.32
CA GLU A 158 -16.39 -1.31 4.28
C GLU A 158 -15.69 -0.22 5.10
N GLN A 159 -14.48 -0.48 5.58
CA GLN A 159 -13.68 0.48 6.32
C GLN A 159 -13.32 1.70 5.46
N LEU A 160 -12.91 1.49 4.21
CA LEU A 160 -12.62 2.58 3.26
C LEU A 160 -13.84 3.48 3.08
N LEU A 161 -15.01 2.89 2.79
CA LEU A 161 -16.25 3.63 2.57
C LEU A 161 -16.67 4.42 3.82
N ILE A 162 -16.56 3.83 5.01
CA ILE A 162 -16.85 4.51 6.28
C ILE A 162 -15.89 5.69 6.50
N PHE A 163 -14.60 5.52 6.20
CA PHE A 163 -13.61 6.60 6.35
C PHE A 163 -13.85 7.75 5.38
N ILE A 164 -14.28 7.47 4.14
CA ILE A 164 -14.70 8.50 3.19
C ILE A 164 -15.90 9.28 3.75
N LEU A 165 -16.94 8.59 4.21
CA LEU A 165 -18.14 9.23 4.77
C LEU A 165 -17.86 10.08 6.02
N ARG A 166 -16.88 9.70 6.83
CA ARG A 166 -16.45 10.48 8.00
C ARG A 166 -15.71 11.75 7.61
N SER A 167 -14.80 11.64 6.65
CA SER A 167 -14.00 12.81 6.20
C SER A 167 -14.85 13.92 5.58
N GLU A 168 -16.03 13.61 5.04
CA GLU A 168 -16.96 14.63 4.54
C GLU A 168 -17.69 15.39 5.65
N GLY A 169 -18.04 14.70 6.75
CA GLY A 169 -18.69 15.34 7.91
C GLY A 169 -17.74 16.28 8.67
N GLU A 170 -16.44 16.11 8.51
CA GLU A 170 -15.42 16.93 9.16
C GLU A 170 -15.06 18.20 8.36
N SER A 171 -15.45 18.28 7.10
CA SER A 171 -15.20 19.45 6.23
C SER A 171 -15.98 20.72 6.64
N GLU A 172 -17.01 20.61 7.48
CA GLU A 172 -17.77 21.77 8.01
C GLU A 172 -17.31 22.24 9.41
N SER A 173 -16.47 21.52 10.10
CA SER A 173 -15.91 21.98 11.37
C SER A 173 -14.67 21.19 11.77
N ALA A 174 -13.53 21.63 11.41
CA ALA A 174 -12.28 21.64 12.18
C ALA A 174 -11.05 21.64 11.28
N HIS A 175 -10.12 22.49 11.60
CA HIS A 175 -8.70 22.41 11.21
C HIS A 175 -8.25 20.94 11.13
N GLN A 176 -7.91 20.50 9.92
CA GLN A 176 -7.11 19.30 9.76
C GLN A 176 -5.75 19.55 10.41
N PRO A 177 -5.27 18.69 11.30
CA PRO A 177 -3.85 18.73 11.61
C PRO A 177 -3.10 18.36 10.32
N GLU A 178 -2.19 19.22 9.94
CA GLU A 178 -1.32 19.01 8.78
C GLU A 178 -0.65 17.64 8.85
N PRO A 179 -0.51 16.88 7.72
CA PRO A 179 0.06 15.52 7.72
C PRO A 179 1.58 15.49 7.99
N MET A 180 2.17 16.55 8.51
CA MET A 180 3.61 16.64 8.82
C MET A 180 4.01 15.95 10.12
N SER A 181 3.06 15.49 10.96
CA SER A 181 3.36 14.99 12.30
C SER A 181 3.61 13.48 12.41
N GLU A 182 3.09 12.63 11.51
CA GLU A 182 3.18 11.18 11.70
C GLU A 182 4.28 10.47 10.87
N GLU A 183 4.73 11.05 9.76
CA GLU A 183 5.78 10.44 8.93
C GLU A 183 7.14 10.44 9.61
N LEU A 184 7.52 11.54 10.23
CA LEU A 184 8.80 11.65 10.93
C LEU A 184 8.90 10.67 12.12
N PRO A 185 7.89 10.56 13.02
CA PRO A 185 7.86 9.53 14.05
C PRO A 185 7.88 8.11 13.49
N LEU A 186 7.14 7.83 12.42
CA LEU A 186 7.12 6.50 11.79
C LEU A 186 8.49 6.16 11.17
N VAL A 187 9.10 7.09 10.44
CA VAL A 187 10.44 6.90 9.88
C VAL A 187 11.48 6.74 10.99
N ALA A 188 11.36 7.49 12.10
CA ALA A 188 12.20 7.31 13.28
C ALA A 188 12.03 5.92 13.89
N ALA A 189 10.79 5.47 14.10
CA ALA A 189 10.50 4.15 14.63
C ALA A 189 11.02 3.02 13.72
N ILE A 190 10.93 3.18 12.39
CA ILE A 190 11.53 2.23 11.44
C ILE A 190 13.06 2.21 11.58
N LYS A 191 13.71 3.36 11.72
CA LYS A 191 15.17 3.42 11.96
C LYS A 191 15.55 2.69 13.24
N ASP A 192 14.85 2.94 14.33
CA ASP A 192 15.08 2.28 15.62
C ASP A 192 14.86 0.76 15.52
N TYR A 193 13.82 0.34 14.82
CA TYR A 193 13.55 -1.07 14.55
C TYR A 193 14.69 -1.75 13.79
N LEU A 194 15.22 -1.10 12.75
CA LEU A 194 16.34 -1.60 11.95
C LEU A 194 17.67 -1.59 12.72
N GLU A 195 17.88 -0.57 13.55
CA GLU A 195 19.05 -0.47 14.42
C GLU A 195 19.08 -1.59 15.46
N ALA A 196 17.97 -1.81 16.17
CA ALA A 196 17.84 -2.88 17.15
C ALA A 196 18.06 -4.28 16.54
N ARG A 197 17.75 -4.46 15.25
CA ARG A 197 17.89 -5.71 14.49
C ARG A 197 19.05 -5.70 13.49
N ALA A 198 20.06 -4.87 13.69
CA ALA A 198 21.23 -4.79 12.80
C ALA A 198 22.05 -6.09 12.69
N HIS A 199 21.75 -7.08 13.52
CA HIS A 199 22.32 -8.43 13.47
C HIS A 199 21.46 -9.44 12.71
N GLU A 200 20.24 -9.07 12.29
CA GLU A 200 19.28 -9.95 11.61
C GLU A 200 19.15 -9.61 10.12
N ASN A 201 18.65 -10.56 9.33
CA ASN A 201 18.24 -10.30 7.94
C ASN A 201 16.81 -9.76 7.91
N VAL A 202 16.66 -8.44 8.11
CA VAL A 202 15.36 -7.78 8.06
C VAL A 202 14.98 -7.49 6.62
N SER A 203 13.91 -8.10 6.15
CA SER A 203 13.30 -7.82 4.84
C SER A 203 12.32 -6.65 4.90
N ILE A 204 11.96 -6.10 3.76
CA ILE A 204 10.90 -5.10 3.67
C ILE A 204 9.55 -5.65 4.15
N THR A 205 9.31 -6.95 3.95
CA THR A 205 8.10 -7.64 4.42
C THR A 205 8.02 -7.64 5.94
N ASP A 206 9.15 -7.88 6.64
CA ASP A 206 9.20 -7.84 8.10
C ASP A 206 8.85 -6.44 8.63
N VAL A 207 9.34 -5.40 7.96
CA VAL A 207 9.02 -4.02 8.31
C VAL A 207 7.53 -3.72 8.05
N CYS A 208 6.97 -4.19 6.94
CA CYS A 208 5.55 -4.05 6.65
C CYS A 208 4.68 -4.72 7.73
N LEU A 209 5.03 -5.93 8.15
CA LEU A 209 4.32 -6.65 9.21
C LEU A 209 4.45 -5.96 10.57
N ALA A 210 5.65 -5.45 10.90
CA ALA A 210 5.91 -4.81 12.19
C ALA A 210 5.16 -3.49 12.36
N PHE A 211 4.97 -2.73 11.28
CA PHE A 211 4.39 -1.40 11.32
C PHE A 211 2.97 -1.32 10.75
N GLY A 212 2.45 -2.39 10.15
CA GLY A 212 1.08 -2.43 9.60
C GLY A 212 0.88 -1.57 8.35
N TYR A 213 1.95 -1.29 7.58
CA TYR A 213 1.88 -0.46 6.37
C TYR A 213 2.36 -1.23 5.14
N GLY A 214 1.77 -0.90 3.97
CA GLY A 214 2.15 -1.51 2.69
C GLY A 214 3.56 -1.13 2.23
N LYS A 215 4.22 -2.05 1.48
CA LYS A 215 5.60 -1.93 0.99
C LYS A 215 5.86 -0.64 0.21
N SER A 216 4.96 -0.28 -0.71
CA SER A 216 5.11 0.92 -1.54
C SER A 216 5.12 2.19 -0.71
N TYR A 217 4.25 2.25 0.30
CA TYR A 217 4.16 3.34 1.24
C TYR A 217 5.43 3.51 2.06
N LEU A 218 5.83 2.46 2.80
CA LEU A 218 7.03 2.52 3.66
C LEU A 218 8.29 2.83 2.85
N SER A 219 8.43 2.23 1.64
CA SER A 219 9.56 2.51 0.76
C SER A 219 9.61 3.97 0.32
N ARG A 220 8.45 4.56 -0.01
CA ARG A 220 8.36 5.94 -0.46
C ARG A 220 8.70 6.93 0.65
N ILE A 221 8.04 6.82 1.82
CA ILE A 221 8.28 7.77 2.93
C ILE A 221 9.69 7.64 3.47
N PHE A 222 10.17 6.41 3.63
CA PHE A 222 11.50 6.18 4.15
C PHE A 222 12.56 6.79 3.23
N ARG A 223 12.41 6.61 1.91
CA ARG A 223 13.32 7.21 0.92
C ARG A 223 13.19 8.74 0.87
N ALA A 224 11.99 9.29 0.97
CA ALA A 224 11.76 10.73 0.99
C ALA A 224 12.47 11.42 2.18
N HIS A 225 12.47 10.76 3.35
CA HIS A 225 13.04 11.34 4.58
C HIS A 225 14.49 10.95 4.84
N THR A 226 15.01 9.88 4.22
CA THR A 226 16.38 9.39 4.47
C THR A 226 17.31 9.46 3.26
N GLY A 227 16.74 9.59 2.07
CA GLY A 227 17.46 9.44 0.79
C GLY A 227 17.69 7.98 0.38
N ASP A 228 17.57 7.03 1.29
CA ASP A 228 17.91 5.62 1.11
C ASP A 228 16.67 4.72 1.05
N SER A 229 16.80 3.55 0.45
CA SER A 229 15.80 2.49 0.64
C SER A 229 15.96 1.85 2.03
N ILE A 230 14.88 1.27 2.57
CA ILE A 230 14.89 0.54 3.85
C ILE A 230 15.97 -0.55 3.86
N CYS A 231 16.11 -1.32 2.77
CA CYS A 231 17.14 -2.36 2.66
C CYS A 231 18.56 -1.80 2.60
N ALA A 232 18.78 -0.67 1.93
CA ALA A 232 20.09 0.00 1.89
C ALA A 232 20.46 0.52 3.28
N TYR A 233 19.51 1.15 3.98
CA TYR A 233 19.70 1.62 5.34
C TYR A 233 20.02 0.47 6.31
N ALA A 234 19.26 -0.64 6.26
CA ALA A 234 19.55 -1.82 7.08
C ALA A 234 20.96 -2.37 6.82
N THR A 235 21.38 -2.45 5.55
CA THR A 235 22.73 -2.86 5.17
C THR A 235 23.79 -1.92 5.73
N ALA A 236 23.58 -0.61 5.63
CA ALA A 236 24.51 0.39 6.19
C ALA A 236 24.65 0.25 7.71
N ARG A 237 23.55 -0.07 8.44
CA ARG A 237 23.60 -0.32 9.90
C ARG A 237 24.42 -1.58 10.22
N LYS A 238 24.22 -2.69 9.48
CA LYS A 238 25.07 -3.88 9.60
C LYS A 238 26.55 -3.56 9.41
N ILE A 239 26.89 -2.80 8.38
CA ILE A 239 28.29 -2.41 8.13
C ILE A 239 28.84 -1.47 9.21
N ALA A 240 28.03 -0.56 9.74
CA ALA A 240 28.42 0.25 10.90
C ALA A 240 28.76 -0.62 12.11
N ARG A 241 27.95 -1.65 12.39
CA ARG A 241 28.23 -2.63 13.47
C ARG A 241 29.48 -3.46 13.18
N ALA A 242 29.67 -3.87 11.92
CA ALA A 242 30.89 -4.58 11.50
C ALA A 242 32.15 -3.74 11.74
N LYS A 243 32.14 -2.44 11.41
CA LYS A 243 33.25 -1.52 11.69
C LYS A 243 33.61 -1.47 13.18
N HIS A 244 32.60 -1.48 14.04
CA HIS A 244 32.80 -1.52 15.49
C HIS A 244 33.48 -2.83 15.91
N LEU A 245 32.94 -3.99 15.51
CA LEU A 245 33.49 -5.30 15.82
C LEU A 245 34.96 -5.47 15.32
N ILE A 246 35.25 -4.98 14.11
CA ILE A 246 36.61 -5.02 13.54
C ILE A 246 37.60 -4.18 14.37
N ARG A 247 37.19 -3.01 14.84
CA ARG A 247 38.04 -2.13 15.68
C ARG A 247 38.37 -2.76 17.03
N HIS A 248 37.41 -3.42 17.66
CA HIS A 248 37.62 -4.13 18.93
C HIS A 248 38.54 -5.35 18.78
N GLY A 249 38.54 -6.00 17.60
CA GLY A 249 39.52 -7.02 17.25
C GLY A 249 39.34 -8.38 17.91
N GLU A 250 38.23 -8.60 18.59
CA GLU A 250 37.91 -9.84 19.34
C GLU A 250 37.46 -10.99 18.41
N TYR A 251 36.96 -10.66 17.20
CA TYR A 251 36.39 -11.62 16.27
C TYR A 251 37.12 -11.62 14.94
N ASN A 252 37.16 -12.79 14.30
CA ASN A 252 37.59 -12.90 12.91
C ASN A 252 36.47 -12.52 11.93
N PHE A 253 36.78 -12.34 10.65
CA PHE A 253 35.81 -11.89 9.66
C PHE A 253 34.66 -12.90 9.36
N ALA A 254 34.95 -14.20 9.55
CA ALA A 254 33.94 -15.23 9.41
C ALA A 254 32.90 -15.17 10.55
N GLU A 255 33.39 -14.96 11.78
CA GLU A 255 32.58 -14.77 12.97
C GLU A 255 31.72 -13.49 12.84
N ILE A 256 32.33 -12.36 12.44
CA ILE A 256 31.61 -11.10 12.21
C ILE A 256 30.52 -11.27 11.14
N SER A 257 30.84 -11.98 10.05
CA SER A 257 29.88 -12.30 8.99
C SER A 257 28.68 -13.08 9.53
N ALA A 258 28.94 -14.10 10.34
CA ALA A 258 27.89 -14.93 10.95
C ALA A 258 27.06 -14.13 11.97
N MET A 259 27.71 -13.36 12.87
CA MET A 259 27.04 -12.52 13.88
C MET A 259 26.10 -11.47 13.28
N LEU A 260 26.40 -11.01 12.07
CA LEU A 260 25.59 -10.03 11.35
C LEU A 260 24.70 -10.65 10.29
N SER A 261 24.52 -11.97 10.33
CA SER A 261 23.65 -12.72 9.42
C SER A 261 23.91 -12.42 7.93
N PHE A 262 25.19 -12.39 7.52
CA PHE A 262 25.53 -12.43 6.11
C PHE A 262 25.62 -13.89 5.65
N ASP A 263 25.17 -14.18 4.42
CA ASP A 263 25.11 -15.54 3.87
C ASP A 263 26.48 -16.26 3.90
N ASN A 264 27.56 -15.51 3.69
CA ASN A 264 28.92 -16.02 3.79
C ASN A 264 29.94 -14.87 3.93
N PRO A 265 31.18 -15.16 4.36
CA PRO A 265 32.24 -14.16 4.53
C PRO A 265 32.66 -13.44 3.24
N GLN A 266 32.54 -14.11 2.09
CA GLN A 266 32.85 -13.51 0.79
C GLN A 266 31.81 -12.45 0.41
N TYR A 267 30.53 -12.73 0.64
CA TYR A 267 29.44 -11.77 0.44
C TYR A 267 29.60 -10.59 1.40
N PHE A 268 29.87 -10.84 2.68
CA PHE A 268 30.18 -9.81 3.66
C PHE A 268 31.31 -8.89 3.17
N SER A 269 32.43 -9.45 2.72
CA SER A 269 33.59 -8.67 2.25
C SER A 269 33.25 -7.79 1.04
N ARG A 270 32.44 -8.28 0.10
CA ARG A 270 31.96 -7.50 -1.05
C ARG A 270 31.06 -6.34 -0.63
N VAL A 271 30.09 -6.62 0.25
CA VAL A 271 29.17 -5.59 0.77
C VAL A 271 29.95 -4.55 1.58
N PHE A 272 30.84 -4.98 2.46
CA PHE A 272 31.68 -4.10 3.25
C PHE A 272 32.53 -3.15 2.37
N ARG A 273 33.16 -3.69 1.32
CA ARG A 273 33.93 -2.88 0.37
C ARG A 273 33.04 -1.91 -0.41
N ARG A 274 31.87 -2.33 -0.83
CA ARG A 274 30.91 -1.45 -1.52
C ARG A 274 30.50 -0.26 -0.65
N GLU A 275 30.21 -0.51 0.62
CA GLU A 275 29.71 0.51 1.55
C GLU A 275 30.83 1.40 2.14
N THR A 276 32.08 0.92 2.16
CA THR A 276 33.18 1.63 2.83
C THR A 276 34.33 2.06 1.92
N GLY A 277 34.35 1.56 0.69
CA GLY A 277 35.46 1.73 -0.24
C GLY A 277 36.70 0.85 0.05
N MET A 278 36.68 0.09 1.16
CA MET A 278 37.82 -0.74 1.61
C MET A 278 37.37 -2.15 1.95
N THR A 279 38.24 -3.12 1.78
CA THR A 279 38.04 -4.47 2.34
C THR A 279 38.07 -4.47 3.86
N PRO A 280 37.45 -5.47 4.53
CA PRO A 280 37.57 -5.61 5.99
C PRO A 280 39.02 -5.63 6.51
N THR A 281 39.92 -6.26 5.74
CA THR A 281 41.35 -6.33 6.08
C THR A 281 42.05 -4.96 6.01
N GLU A 282 41.83 -4.23 4.92
CA GLU A 282 42.33 -2.85 4.75
C GLU A 282 41.83 -1.92 5.86
N TYR A 283 40.51 -2.05 6.18
CA TYR A 283 39.91 -1.28 7.26
C TYR A 283 40.51 -1.60 8.64
N LYS A 284 40.71 -2.90 8.92
CA LYS A 284 41.37 -3.35 10.16
C LYS A 284 42.79 -2.78 10.32
N ASN A 285 43.59 -2.84 9.24
CA ASN A 285 44.94 -2.32 9.25
C ASN A 285 45.00 -0.80 9.48
N LYS A 286 44.10 -0.06 8.80
CA LYS A 286 43.98 1.40 8.96
C LYS A 286 43.50 1.81 10.36
N ALA A 287 42.71 0.98 11.03
CA ALA A 287 42.22 1.27 12.38
C ALA A 287 43.20 0.96 13.51
N ARG A 288 44.31 0.27 13.20
CA ARG A 288 45.37 -0.12 14.16
C ARG A 288 46.66 0.72 14.06
N GLY A 289 46.83 1.46 12.97
CA GLY A 289 47.92 2.42 12.76
C GLY A 289 47.47 3.85 13.05
#